data_c4a00bc3a8ca10b2dd0a48877929c652
#
_entry.id   c4a00bc3a8ca10b2dd0a48877929c652
#
_cell.length_a   1.000
_cell.length_b   1.000
_cell.length_c   1.000
_cell.angle_alpha   90.00
_cell.angle_beta   90.00
_cell.angle_gamma   90.00
#
_symmetry.space_group_name_H-M   'P 1'
#
loop_
_entity.id
_entity.type
_entity.pdbx_description
1 polymer ?
#
loop_
_entity_poly.entity_id
_entity_poly.type
_entity_poly.pdbx_seq_one_letter_code
_entity_poly.pdbx_strand_id
1 'polypeptide(L)'
;MLRFFLTIIFFFLTLNSNADVKKKIIQNLRNTKNLDFKFEQNVNGKIENGNCTIEYPKKIFCEYARSNNKILVSNGKSLVIKTISSYYRYPLEKTPLNVILDKNILINKIKSLKQRTIDNNLINFTILENNNEINIFFDK
;
A
#
# COMPACT_ATOMS: atom_id res chain seq x y z
N MET A 1 31.49 40.40 -8.36
CA MET A 1 30.59 40.06 -7.22
C MET A 1 29.18 39.72 -7.67
N LEU A 2 28.56 40.42 -8.60
CA LEU A 2 27.18 40.17 -9.09
C LEU A 2 27.00 38.80 -9.77
N ARG A 3 28.01 38.31 -10.50
CA ARG A 3 27.95 36.97 -11.18
C ARG A 3 28.01 35.79 -10.20
N PHE A 4 28.65 35.94 -9.08
CA PHE A 4 28.71 34.89 -8.02
C PHE A 4 27.37 34.75 -7.28
N PHE A 5 26.63 35.84 -7.13
CA PHE A 5 25.31 35.82 -6.49
C PHE A 5 24.25 35.12 -7.34
N LEU A 6 24.35 35.26 -8.68
CA LEU A 6 23.40 34.62 -9.62
C LEU A 6 23.55 33.09 -9.68
N THR A 7 24.77 32.56 -9.51
CA THR A 7 25.03 31.12 -9.51
C THR A 7 24.57 30.44 -8.22
N ILE A 8 24.61 31.14 -7.09
CA ILE A 8 24.10 30.60 -5.80
C ILE A 8 22.58 30.52 -5.80
N ILE A 9 21.86 31.47 -6.40
CA ILE A 9 20.39 31.46 -6.48
C ILE A 9 19.89 30.30 -7.35
N PHE A 10 20.62 29.93 -8.42
CA PHE A 10 20.24 28.83 -9.30
C PHE A 10 20.37 27.43 -8.65
N PHE A 11 21.22 27.29 -7.64
CA PHE A 11 21.45 26.01 -6.95
C PHE A 11 20.33 25.66 -5.95
N PHE A 12 19.55 26.64 -5.49
CA PHE A 12 18.44 26.42 -4.54
C PHE A 12 17.11 26.02 -5.17
N LEU A 13 16.98 26.05 -6.51
CA LEU A 13 15.71 25.79 -7.19
C LEU A 13 15.44 24.31 -7.56
N THR A 14 16.38 23.39 -7.29
CA THR A 14 16.26 22.00 -7.78
C THR A 14 15.87 20.95 -6.71
N LEU A 15 15.53 21.33 -5.48
CA LEU A 15 15.39 20.38 -4.37
C LEU A 15 13.94 19.93 -4.04
N ASN A 16 12.91 20.33 -4.77
CA ASN A 16 11.52 20.15 -4.31
C ASN A 16 10.71 19.03 -5.01
N SER A 17 11.23 18.35 -6.03
CA SER A 17 10.43 17.40 -6.84
C SER A 17 9.95 16.16 -6.07
N ASN A 18 10.75 15.61 -5.16
CA ASN A 18 10.42 14.36 -4.47
C ASN A 18 9.42 14.54 -3.30
N ALA A 19 9.44 15.70 -2.65
CA ALA A 19 8.52 16.00 -1.55
C ALA A 19 7.07 16.17 -2.04
N ASP A 20 6.90 16.67 -3.25
CA ASP A 20 5.59 16.92 -3.86
C ASP A 20 4.85 15.63 -4.21
N VAL A 21 5.53 14.64 -4.79
CA VAL A 21 4.93 13.34 -5.14
C VAL A 21 4.43 12.61 -3.90
N LYS A 22 5.24 12.53 -2.85
CA LYS A 22 4.84 11.90 -1.58
C LYS A 22 3.62 12.58 -0.96
N LYS A 23 3.58 13.90 -0.99
CA LYS A 23 2.45 14.70 -0.50
C LYS A 23 1.18 14.40 -1.28
N LYS A 24 1.26 14.31 -2.62
CA LYS A 24 0.16 13.95 -3.52
C LYS A 24 -0.37 12.55 -3.22
N ILE A 25 0.51 11.54 -3.03
CA ILE A 25 0.13 10.18 -2.66
C ILE A 25 -0.67 10.19 -1.34
N ILE A 26 -0.16 10.88 -0.30
CA ILE A 26 -0.83 10.97 1.00
C ILE A 26 -2.20 11.64 0.87
N GLN A 27 -2.31 12.69 0.07
CA GLN A 27 -3.57 13.38 -0.16
C GLN A 27 -4.58 12.50 -0.89
N ASN A 28 -4.15 11.77 -1.93
CA ASN A 28 -4.99 10.83 -2.65
C ASN A 28 -5.49 9.72 -1.71
N LEU A 29 -4.60 9.13 -0.90
CA LEU A 29 -4.99 8.11 0.09
C LEU A 29 -6.03 8.66 1.10
N ARG A 30 -5.90 9.90 1.57
CA ARG A 30 -6.88 10.51 2.47
C ARG A 30 -8.28 10.60 1.84
N ASN A 31 -8.33 10.93 0.56
CA ASN A 31 -9.58 11.13 -0.17
C ASN A 31 -10.19 9.80 -0.67
N THR A 32 -9.42 8.73 -0.74
CA THR A 32 -9.89 7.41 -1.20
C THR A 32 -10.82 6.81 -0.16
N LYS A 33 -12.05 6.51 -0.53
CA LYS A 33 -13.02 5.79 0.31
C LYS A 33 -13.04 4.30 -0.01
N ASN A 34 -13.05 3.98 -1.29
CA ASN A 34 -13.07 2.62 -1.82
C ASN A 34 -11.91 2.43 -2.80
N LEU A 35 -11.41 1.22 -2.88
CA LEU A 35 -10.35 0.84 -3.81
C LEU A 35 -10.64 -0.57 -4.36
N ASP A 36 -10.77 -0.67 -5.66
CA ASP A 36 -10.89 -1.95 -6.38
C ASP A 36 -9.57 -2.26 -7.08
N PHE A 37 -9.07 -3.48 -6.92
CA PHE A 37 -7.81 -3.88 -7.53
C PHE A 37 -7.75 -5.38 -7.80
N LYS A 38 -6.89 -5.75 -8.75
CA LYS A 38 -6.49 -7.14 -9.00
C LYS A 38 -5.21 -7.43 -8.23
N PHE A 39 -5.08 -8.64 -7.73
CA PHE A 39 -3.87 -9.07 -7.07
C PHE A 39 -3.35 -10.39 -7.66
N GLU A 40 -2.06 -10.59 -7.52
CA GLU A 40 -1.38 -11.86 -7.70
C GLU A 40 -0.48 -12.07 -6.48
N GLN A 41 -0.50 -13.27 -5.92
CA GLN A 41 0.36 -13.66 -4.81
C GLN A 41 0.99 -15.02 -5.06
N ASN A 42 2.20 -15.20 -4.56
CA ASN A 42 2.87 -16.49 -4.53
C ASN A 42 2.92 -17.00 -3.08
N VAL A 43 2.31 -18.15 -2.84
CA VAL A 43 2.32 -18.80 -1.52
C VAL A 43 2.96 -20.17 -1.66
N ASN A 44 4.20 -20.31 -1.20
CA ASN A 44 4.95 -21.57 -1.27
C ASN A 44 5.05 -22.15 -2.70
N GLY A 45 5.29 -21.29 -3.70
CA GLY A 45 5.38 -21.68 -5.10
C GLY A 45 4.05 -21.80 -5.85
N LYS A 46 2.92 -21.68 -5.16
CA LYS A 46 1.58 -21.64 -5.76
C LYS A 46 1.15 -20.21 -6.03
N ILE A 47 0.92 -19.89 -7.30
CA ILE A 47 0.40 -18.60 -7.71
C ILE A 47 -1.12 -18.58 -7.55
N GLU A 48 -1.61 -17.61 -6.80
CA GLU A 48 -3.04 -17.31 -6.65
C GLU A 48 -3.30 -15.87 -7.10
N ASN A 49 -4.39 -15.65 -7.78
CA ASN A 49 -4.81 -14.32 -8.24
C ASN A 49 -6.30 -14.10 -7.96
N GLY A 50 -6.74 -12.86 -8.04
CA GLY A 50 -8.13 -12.51 -7.79
C GLY A 50 -8.39 -11.02 -7.85
N ASN A 51 -9.56 -10.64 -7.36
CA ASN A 51 -10.00 -9.25 -7.26
C ASN A 51 -10.31 -8.92 -5.81
N CYS A 52 -9.96 -7.72 -5.40
CA CYS A 52 -10.29 -7.19 -4.08
C CYS A 52 -10.97 -5.85 -4.16
N THR A 53 -11.90 -5.62 -3.24
CA THR A 53 -12.47 -4.30 -2.92
C THR A 53 -12.12 -3.96 -1.48
N ILE A 54 -11.50 -2.82 -1.25
CA ILE A 54 -11.32 -2.21 0.08
C ILE A 54 -12.36 -1.12 0.25
N GLU A 55 -13.04 -1.13 1.39
CA GLU A 55 -13.85 -0.02 1.90
C GLU A 55 -13.21 0.47 3.19
N TYR A 56 -12.63 1.66 3.14
CA TYR A 56 -12.01 2.26 4.32
C TYR A 56 -13.06 2.75 5.33
N PRO A 57 -12.83 2.58 6.64
CA PRO A 57 -11.68 1.94 7.25
C PRO A 57 -11.84 0.41 7.39
N LYS A 58 -10.76 -0.32 7.19
CA LYS A 58 -10.51 -1.71 7.64
C LYS A 58 -11.38 -2.82 7.05
N LYS A 59 -12.23 -2.55 6.08
CA LYS A 59 -13.02 -3.58 5.41
C LYS A 59 -12.34 -3.97 4.10
N ILE A 60 -12.33 -5.26 3.80
CA ILE A 60 -11.88 -5.81 2.52
C ILE A 60 -12.73 -7.03 2.15
N PHE A 61 -12.96 -7.19 0.87
CA PHE A 61 -13.52 -8.41 0.29
C PHE A 61 -12.66 -8.80 -0.92
N CYS A 62 -12.14 -10.03 -0.92
CA CYS A 62 -11.38 -10.58 -2.03
C CYS A 62 -11.97 -11.91 -2.49
N GLU A 63 -12.08 -12.07 -3.79
CA GLU A 63 -12.42 -13.32 -4.45
C GLU A 63 -11.19 -13.85 -5.20
N TYR A 64 -10.83 -15.10 -4.92
CA TYR A 64 -9.69 -15.75 -5.55
C TYR A 64 -10.16 -16.51 -6.81
N ALA A 65 -9.53 -16.22 -7.93
CA ALA A 65 -9.78 -16.97 -9.16
C ALA A 65 -9.21 -18.40 -9.02
N ARG A 66 -10.02 -19.41 -9.43
CA ARG A 66 -9.61 -20.83 -9.52
C ARG A 66 -9.15 -21.49 -8.21
N SER A 67 -9.48 -20.95 -7.04
CA SER A 67 -9.06 -21.47 -5.73
C SER A 67 -10.21 -21.91 -4.87
N ASN A 68 -10.94 -22.98 -5.26
CA ASN A 68 -11.99 -23.61 -4.44
C ASN A 68 -12.98 -22.63 -3.79
N ASN A 69 -13.42 -21.61 -4.54
CA ASN A 69 -14.26 -20.51 -4.04
C ASN A 69 -13.66 -19.83 -2.79
N LYS A 70 -12.33 -19.70 -2.78
CA LYS A 70 -11.64 -19.02 -1.70
C LYS A 70 -12.01 -17.55 -1.70
N ILE A 71 -12.44 -17.07 -0.54
CA ILE A 71 -12.68 -15.65 -0.26
C ILE A 71 -11.88 -15.21 0.96
N LEU A 72 -11.51 -13.94 0.97
CA LEU A 72 -10.91 -13.26 2.12
C LEU A 72 -11.78 -12.05 2.45
N VAL A 73 -12.19 -11.93 3.70
CA VAL A 73 -13.08 -10.85 4.15
C VAL A 73 -12.59 -10.26 5.45
N SER A 74 -12.62 -8.94 5.58
CA SER A 74 -12.49 -8.27 6.88
C SER A 74 -13.68 -7.36 7.15
N ASN A 75 -14.17 -7.38 8.39
CA ASN A 75 -15.20 -6.47 8.91
C ASN A 75 -14.61 -5.34 9.77
N GLY A 76 -13.29 -5.18 9.76
CA GLY A 76 -12.57 -4.20 10.57
C GLY A 76 -12.03 -4.73 11.90
N LYS A 77 -12.51 -5.87 12.39
CA LYS A 77 -12.05 -6.53 13.63
C LYS A 77 -11.38 -7.86 13.36
N SER A 78 -11.97 -8.65 12.48
CA SER A 78 -11.51 -9.99 12.14
C SER A 78 -11.25 -10.10 10.66
N LEU A 79 -10.22 -10.84 10.31
CA LEU A 79 -9.94 -11.34 8.96
C LEU A 79 -10.42 -12.78 8.87
N VAL A 80 -11.22 -13.09 7.88
CA VAL A 80 -11.73 -14.43 7.62
C VAL A 80 -11.24 -14.89 6.25
N ILE A 81 -10.71 -16.09 6.19
CA ILE A 81 -10.40 -16.81 4.95
C ILE A 81 -11.31 -18.03 4.91
N LYS A 82 -12.13 -18.11 3.87
CA LYS A 82 -13.08 -19.22 3.68
C LYS A 82 -12.85 -19.87 2.32
N THR A 83 -12.92 -21.20 2.30
CA THR A 83 -12.98 -22.03 1.10
C THR A 83 -14.23 -22.90 1.18
N ILE A 84 -14.43 -23.79 0.20
CA ILE A 84 -15.52 -24.80 0.26
C ILE A 84 -15.39 -25.67 1.53
N SER A 85 -14.15 -26.05 1.92
CA SER A 85 -13.88 -27.03 2.97
C SER A 85 -13.24 -26.47 4.22
N SER A 86 -12.89 -25.19 4.26
CA SER A 86 -12.09 -24.60 5.34
C SER A 86 -12.57 -23.21 5.72
N TYR A 87 -12.44 -22.89 7.00
CA TYR A 87 -12.76 -21.59 7.57
C TYR A 87 -11.69 -21.22 8.60
N TYR A 88 -11.03 -20.08 8.38
CA TYR A 88 -10.01 -19.53 9.28
C TYR A 88 -10.38 -18.11 9.68
N ARG A 89 -10.21 -17.78 10.95
CA ARG A 89 -10.47 -16.45 11.49
C ARG A 89 -9.30 -15.96 12.31
N TYR A 90 -8.85 -14.75 12.03
CA TYR A 90 -7.74 -14.09 12.69
C TYR A 90 -8.17 -12.70 13.19
N PRO A 91 -7.66 -12.22 14.35
CA PRO A 91 -7.76 -10.80 14.68
C PRO A 91 -7.04 -9.99 13.60
N LEU A 92 -7.72 -9.00 13.00
CA LEU A 92 -7.14 -8.20 11.90
C LEU A 92 -5.84 -7.50 12.34
N GLU A 93 -5.81 -6.97 13.55
CA GLU A 93 -4.65 -6.27 14.13
C GLU A 93 -3.37 -7.12 14.22
N LYS A 94 -3.49 -8.44 14.24
CA LYS A 94 -2.37 -9.39 14.25
C LYS A 94 -1.91 -9.79 12.85
N THR A 95 -2.50 -9.23 11.81
CA THR A 95 -2.17 -9.53 10.41
C THR A 95 -1.47 -8.35 9.75
N PRO A 96 -0.57 -8.58 8.78
CA PRO A 96 0.04 -7.51 7.99
C PRO A 96 -0.98 -6.64 7.24
N LEU A 97 -2.15 -7.20 6.91
CA LEU A 97 -3.23 -6.47 6.24
C LEU A 97 -3.75 -5.28 7.05
N ASN A 98 -3.64 -5.31 8.38
CA ASN A 98 -4.04 -4.19 9.21
C ASN A 98 -3.34 -2.88 8.82
N VAL A 99 -2.07 -2.95 8.43
CA VAL A 99 -1.29 -1.78 8.00
C VAL A 99 -1.90 -1.13 6.75
N ILE A 100 -2.35 -1.95 5.79
CA ILE A 100 -2.92 -1.49 4.52
C ILE A 100 -4.37 -1.02 4.71
N LEU A 101 -5.14 -1.76 5.51
CA LEU A 101 -6.56 -1.51 5.71
C LEU A 101 -6.85 -0.37 6.70
N ASP A 102 -5.91 -0.06 7.60
CA ASP A 102 -5.98 1.15 8.42
C ASP A 102 -5.28 2.31 7.72
N LYS A 103 -6.07 3.16 7.08
CA LYS A 103 -5.57 4.30 6.32
C LYS A 103 -4.67 5.25 7.14
N ASN A 104 -4.95 5.42 8.43
CA ASN A 104 -4.15 6.29 9.30
C ASN A 104 -2.78 5.66 9.58
N ILE A 105 -2.75 4.35 9.84
CA ILE A 105 -1.49 3.62 10.01
C ILE A 105 -0.68 3.70 8.72
N LEU A 106 -1.29 3.39 7.57
CA LEU A 106 -0.63 3.42 6.27
C LEU A 106 -0.03 4.81 5.98
N ILE A 107 -0.81 5.87 6.12
CA ILE A 107 -0.35 7.25 5.88
C ILE A 107 0.80 7.63 6.82
N ASN A 108 0.72 7.26 8.10
CA ASN A 108 1.79 7.54 9.06
C ASN A 108 3.08 6.78 8.73
N LYS A 109 2.98 5.51 8.30
CA LYS A 109 4.13 4.75 7.80
C LYS A 109 4.75 5.43 6.56
N ILE A 110 3.95 5.78 5.56
CA ILE A 110 4.43 6.47 4.34
C ILE A 110 5.12 7.78 4.68
N LYS A 111 4.60 8.57 5.62
CA LYS A 111 5.24 9.84 6.04
C LYS A 111 6.65 9.63 6.57
N SER A 112 6.87 8.61 7.40
CA SER A 112 8.15 8.34 8.05
C SER A 112 9.16 7.63 7.15
N LEU A 113 8.71 6.96 6.08
CA LEU A 113 9.56 6.17 5.20
C LEU A 113 10.18 7.01 4.08
N LYS A 114 11.38 6.58 3.66
CA LYS A 114 12.01 7.11 2.46
C LYS A 114 11.37 6.46 1.23
N GLN A 115 10.97 7.28 0.27
CA GLN A 115 10.48 6.78 -1.02
C GLN A 115 11.64 6.33 -1.91
N ARG A 116 11.41 5.31 -2.73
CA ARG A 116 12.29 4.90 -3.83
C ARG A 116 11.55 5.04 -5.14
N THR A 117 12.22 5.54 -6.15
CA THR A 117 11.69 5.56 -7.52
C THR A 117 12.18 4.31 -8.25
N ILE A 118 11.26 3.57 -8.86
CA ILE A 118 11.54 2.40 -9.66
C ILE A 118 11.10 2.68 -11.10
N ASP A 119 11.97 2.41 -12.07
CA ASP A 119 11.71 2.53 -13.51
C ASP A 119 11.14 3.91 -13.94
N ASN A 120 11.51 4.96 -13.22
CA ASN A 120 11.05 6.34 -13.41
C ASN A 120 9.52 6.58 -13.27
N ASN A 121 8.70 5.55 -13.19
CA ASN A 121 7.24 5.64 -13.20
C ASN A 121 6.60 5.22 -11.86
N LEU A 122 7.26 4.38 -11.07
CA LEU A 122 6.72 3.86 -9.83
C LEU A 122 7.43 4.45 -8.61
N ILE A 123 6.65 4.78 -7.60
CA ILE A 123 7.14 5.14 -6.26
C ILE A 123 6.90 3.97 -5.33
N ASN A 124 7.95 3.47 -4.71
CA ASN A 124 7.91 2.36 -3.77
C ASN A 124 8.12 2.84 -2.33
N PHE A 125 7.35 2.26 -1.41
CA PHE A 125 7.57 2.30 0.03
C PHE A 125 7.66 0.89 0.57
N THR A 126 8.72 0.60 1.33
CA THR A 126 8.92 -0.69 2.00
C THR A 126 8.60 -0.53 3.48
N ILE A 127 7.60 -1.24 3.96
CA ILE A 127 7.15 -1.26 5.35
C ILE A 127 7.59 -2.58 5.98
N LEU A 128 8.31 -2.52 7.09
CA LEU A 128 8.63 -3.69 7.90
C LEU A 128 7.65 -3.74 9.09
N GLU A 129 6.92 -4.83 9.22
CA GLU A 129 5.93 -5.03 10.28
C GLU A 129 5.89 -6.49 10.72
N ASN A 130 6.16 -6.75 12.01
CA ASN A 130 6.10 -8.11 12.60
C ASN A 130 6.86 -9.18 11.79
N ASN A 131 8.11 -8.90 11.40
CA ASN A 131 8.95 -9.75 10.54
C ASN A 131 8.42 -9.96 9.10
N ASN A 132 7.42 -9.19 8.68
CA ASN A 132 6.96 -9.18 7.30
C ASN A 132 7.46 -7.92 6.59
N GLU A 133 7.83 -8.07 5.34
CA GLU A 133 8.12 -6.96 4.43
C GLU A 133 6.93 -6.72 3.51
N ILE A 134 6.42 -5.50 3.52
CA ILE A 134 5.30 -5.06 2.68
C ILE A 134 5.82 -4.00 1.72
N ASN A 135 5.80 -4.29 0.44
CA ASN A 135 6.17 -3.35 -0.61
C ASN A 135 4.90 -2.76 -1.25
N ILE A 136 4.78 -1.44 -1.22
CA ILE A 136 3.65 -0.71 -1.80
C ILE A 136 4.17 0.15 -2.94
N PHE A 137 3.48 0.10 -4.07
CA PHE A 137 3.83 0.83 -5.27
C PHE A 137 2.71 1.80 -5.64
N PHE A 138 3.10 2.98 -6.07
CA PHE A 138 2.20 4.01 -6.59
C PHE A 138 2.71 4.49 -7.94
N ASP A 139 1.81 4.69 -8.89
CA ASP A 139 2.11 5.39 -10.12
C ASP A 139 2.36 6.88 -9.84
N LYS A 140 3.29 7.49 -10.59
CA LYS A 140 3.60 8.94 -10.49
C LYS A 140 2.49 9.82 -11.02
#